data_95091d0396de66e334c6104791f7123f
#
_entry.id   95091d0396de66e334c6104791f7123f
#
_cell.length_a   1.000
_cell.length_b   1.000
_cell.length_c   1.000
_cell.angle_alpha   90.00
_cell.angle_beta   90.00
_cell.angle_gamma   90.00
#
_symmetry.space_group_name_H-M   'P 1'
#
loop_
_entity.id
_entity.type
_entity.pdbx_description
1 polymer ?
#
loop_
_entity_poly.entity_id
_entity_poly.type
_entity_poly.pdbx_seq_one_letter_code
_entity_poly.pdbx_strand_id
1 'polypeptide(L)'
;MNMPARKPVNVDESVNLRYVVFLACTAAMGGLLFGFDIAIITGAGPFITRAFNLGDIGLGWAFSSLLFGCVIGSAFAGKLADRYGRKRLLIFVALLFASTSVAAASAASFNGFVAARFIGGLAVGGVSLISPMYVAEVAPPSIRGRLGTLYQMSIVTGIIVSYGINYLLRDAGASNWRWMFLTGVAPSVVFLLFVALAPETPRFLAMAGKSQQALEVLQRITDRDTAESELSDITANLRKEPQSWRGLQRPGVRRALVAGAGLAILVQVSGINTIIDYAPAIFQSAGWKINAALTSTFVVGVTEFLFTLVSLWTIDRYGRKPLYITGSCGMALSLLGLFVAVMEGRFQGPIVLALILGYLAFFSACIGPVFWTLVPEIFPNDVRGIAMTVPVLIQWVANALVVLLFPYAFHVLGKGFTFTFLMLMSLAQGVFTLRFMPETKNKRLEEIEAYWTAFKQHR
;
A
#
# COMPACT_ATOMS: atom_id res chain seq x y z
N MET A 1 22.66 -11.14 46.68
CA MET A 1 23.40 -11.60 45.49
C MET A 1 23.15 -10.56 44.40
N ASN A 2 24.10 -9.59 44.28
CA ASN A 2 24.01 -8.49 43.30
C ASN A 2 24.30 -9.04 41.90
N MET A 3 23.30 -9.09 41.03
CA MET A 3 23.56 -9.29 39.59
C MET A 3 24.33 -8.09 39.06
N PRO A 4 25.45 -8.26 38.36
CA PRO A 4 26.17 -7.16 37.73
C PRO A 4 25.24 -6.50 36.68
N ALA A 5 25.16 -5.17 36.74
CA ALA A 5 24.49 -4.37 35.74
C ALA A 5 25.06 -4.70 34.37
N ARG A 6 24.26 -5.27 33.47
CA ARG A 6 24.65 -5.51 32.07
C ARG A 6 25.04 -4.17 31.45
N LYS A 7 26.27 -4.05 30.96
CA LYS A 7 26.69 -2.93 30.11
C LYS A 7 25.70 -2.80 28.95
N PRO A 8 25.28 -1.59 28.56
CA PRO A 8 24.51 -1.42 27.36
C PRO A 8 25.39 -1.94 26.18
N VAL A 9 24.96 -3.05 25.58
CA VAL A 9 25.58 -3.56 24.36
C VAL A 9 25.29 -2.53 23.27
N ASN A 10 26.32 -2.00 22.62
CA ASN A 10 26.18 -1.18 21.42
C ASN A 10 25.61 -2.09 20.32
N VAL A 11 24.29 -2.10 20.16
CA VAL A 11 23.54 -2.98 19.24
C VAL A 11 23.94 -2.75 17.78
N ASP A 12 24.53 -1.61 17.45
CA ASP A 12 24.93 -1.27 16.08
C ASP A 12 26.23 -1.97 15.60
N GLU A 13 27.11 -2.42 16.50
CA GLU A 13 28.38 -3.08 16.10
C GLU A 13 28.25 -4.58 15.84
N SER A 14 27.18 -5.21 16.32
CA SER A 14 26.97 -6.67 16.24
C SER A 14 26.09 -7.14 15.08
N VAL A 15 25.45 -6.21 14.35
CA VAL A 15 24.47 -6.54 13.30
C VAL A 15 25.17 -6.80 11.96
N ASN A 16 24.89 -7.95 11.36
CA ASN A 16 25.28 -8.25 9.98
C ASN A 16 24.41 -7.47 8.99
N LEU A 17 24.71 -6.19 8.81
CA LEU A 17 23.93 -5.26 8.00
C LEU A 17 23.72 -5.77 6.56
N ARG A 18 24.71 -6.42 5.94
CA ARG A 18 24.59 -6.95 4.57
C ARG A 18 23.51 -8.01 4.46
N TYR A 19 23.47 -8.92 5.44
CA TYR A 19 22.47 -9.97 5.46
C TYR A 19 21.06 -9.43 5.75
N VAL A 20 20.94 -8.51 6.69
CA VAL A 20 19.65 -7.87 7.03
C VAL A 20 19.13 -7.05 5.85
N VAL A 21 19.98 -6.31 5.15
CA VAL A 21 19.58 -5.58 3.93
C VAL A 21 19.14 -6.56 2.84
N PHE A 22 19.83 -7.69 2.64
CA PHE A 22 19.38 -8.71 1.71
C PHE A 22 17.98 -9.24 2.05
N LEU A 23 17.70 -9.55 3.31
CA LEU A 23 16.37 -10.01 3.75
C LEU A 23 15.30 -8.93 3.54
N ALA A 24 15.62 -7.68 3.87
CA ALA A 24 14.72 -6.55 3.69
C ALA A 24 14.44 -6.28 2.19
N CYS A 25 15.46 -6.33 1.34
CA CYS A 25 15.30 -6.22 -0.11
C CYS A 25 14.47 -7.37 -0.68
N THR A 26 14.65 -8.59 -0.17
CA THR A 26 13.82 -9.73 -0.57
C THR A 26 12.34 -9.46 -0.32
N ALA A 27 11.99 -9.00 0.86
CA ALA A 27 10.59 -8.67 1.17
C ALA A 27 10.11 -7.42 0.42
N ALA A 28 10.99 -6.43 0.21
CA ALA A 28 10.69 -5.22 -0.56
C ALA A 28 10.36 -5.50 -2.03
N MET A 29 10.95 -6.57 -2.62
CA MET A 29 10.55 -7.04 -3.96
C MET A 29 9.06 -7.40 -4.06
N GLY A 30 8.44 -7.86 -2.96
CA GLY A 30 6.99 -8.03 -2.88
C GLY A 30 6.24 -6.71 -3.04
N GLY A 31 6.77 -5.61 -2.48
CA GLY A 31 6.26 -4.24 -2.71
C GLY A 31 6.38 -3.81 -4.17
N LEU A 32 7.52 -4.11 -4.81
CA LEU A 32 7.72 -3.81 -6.23
C LEU A 32 6.68 -4.52 -7.12
N LEU A 33 6.43 -5.81 -6.87
CA LEU A 33 5.37 -6.56 -7.57
C LEU A 33 3.98 -5.97 -7.34
N PHE A 34 3.69 -5.59 -6.10
CA PHE A 34 2.44 -4.91 -5.74
C PHE A 34 2.25 -3.63 -6.56
N GLY A 35 3.23 -2.72 -6.55
CA GLY A 35 3.17 -1.47 -7.30
C GLY A 35 3.11 -1.69 -8.82
N PHE A 36 3.88 -2.67 -9.32
CA PHE A 36 3.90 -3.02 -10.73
C PHE A 36 2.53 -3.52 -11.23
N ASP A 37 1.92 -4.46 -10.51
CA ASP A 37 0.68 -5.11 -10.98
C ASP A 37 -0.54 -4.19 -10.88
N ILE A 38 -0.57 -3.29 -9.89
CA ILE A 38 -1.61 -2.26 -9.82
C ILE A 38 -1.44 -1.25 -10.96
N ALA A 39 -0.22 -0.81 -11.26
CA ALA A 39 0.00 0.28 -12.19
C ALA A 39 0.03 -0.15 -13.67
N ILE A 40 0.29 -1.43 -13.99
CA ILE A 40 0.39 -1.89 -15.38
C ILE A 40 -0.93 -1.69 -16.16
N ILE A 41 -2.06 -1.82 -15.49
CA ILE A 41 -3.38 -1.63 -16.08
C ILE A 41 -3.62 -0.19 -16.53
N THR A 42 -3.01 0.79 -15.88
CA THR A 42 -3.16 2.22 -16.18
C THR A 42 -2.80 2.53 -17.63
N GLY A 43 -1.65 2.10 -18.10
CA GLY A 43 -1.25 2.30 -19.48
C GLY A 43 -1.87 1.30 -20.45
N ALA A 44 -2.19 0.08 -20.00
CA ALA A 44 -2.85 -0.94 -20.81
C ALA A 44 -4.35 -0.65 -21.04
N GLY A 45 -5.00 0.11 -20.15
CA GLY A 45 -6.43 0.38 -20.14
C GLY A 45 -7.01 0.83 -21.48
N PRO A 46 -6.47 1.88 -22.13
CA PRO A 46 -6.97 2.33 -23.44
C PRO A 46 -6.91 1.25 -24.54
N PHE A 47 -5.92 0.37 -24.49
CA PHE A 47 -5.76 -0.71 -25.47
C PHE A 47 -6.71 -1.87 -25.16
N ILE A 48 -6.91 -2.22 -23.89
CA ILE A 48 -7.87 -3.24 -23.43
C ILE A 48 -9.30 -2.81 -23.77
N THR A 49 -9.64 -1.54 -23.55
CA THR A 49 -10.95 -0.97 -23.91
C THR A 49 -11.26 -1.18 -25.38
N ARG A 50 -10.28 -0.93 -26.26
CA ARG A 50 -10.43 -1.18 -27.70
C ARG A 50 -10.50 -2.67 -28.04
N ALA A 51 -9.62 -3.49 -27.41
CA ALA A 51 -9.53 -4.92 -27.71
C ALA A 51 -10.81 -5.70 -27.38
N PHE A 52 -11.49 -5.33 -26.29
CA PHE A 52 -12.72 -5.99 -25.83
C PHE A 52 -13.98 -5.14 -26.03
N ASN A 53 -13.89 -3.98 -26.68
CA ASN A 53 -14.98 -3.04 -26.91
C ASN A 53 -15.75 -2.70 -25.63
N LEU A 54 -15.01 -2.26 -24.58
CA LEU A 54 -15.57 -2.04 -23.25
C LEU A 54 -16.27 -0.68 -23.16
N GLY A 55 -17.46 -0.68 -22.56
CA GLY A 55 -18.09 0.52 -22.02
C GLY A 55 -17.55 0.86 -20.61
N ASP A 56 -18.09 1.91 -20.00
CA ASP A 56 -17.61 2.44 -18.71
C ASP A 56 -17.61 1.40 -17.59
N ILE A 57 -18.66 0.61 -17.45
CA ILE A 57 -18.75 -0.44 -16.43
C ILE A 57 -17.73 -1.56 -16.72
N GLY A 58 -17.54 -1.95 -17.99
CA GLY A 58 -16.52 -2.92 -18.38
C GLY A 58 -15.12 -2.42 -18.04
N LEU A 59 -14.81 -1.16 -18.32
CA LEU A 59 -13.55 -0.53 -17.97
C LEU A 59 -13.36 -0.51 -16.44
N GLY A 60 -14.41 -0.14 -15.69
CA GLY A 60 -14.39 -0.19 -14.23
C GLY A 60 -14.05 -1.58 -13.69
N TRP A 61 -14.65 -2.64 -14.25
CA TRP A 61 -14.33 -4.03 -13.88
C TRP A 61 -12.90 -4.44 -14.27
N ALA A 62 -12.39 -3.99 -15.41
CA ALA A 62 -11.01 -4.27 -15.80
C ALA A 62 -10.01 -3.80 -14.73
N PHE A 63 -10.21 -2.60 -14.17
CA PHE A 63 -9.35 -2.02 -13.15
C PHE A 63 -9.64 -2.57 -11.74
N SER A 64 -10.90 -2.66 -11.34
CA SER A 64 -11.30 -2.98 -9.97
C SER A 64 -11.23 -4.48 -9.64
N SER A 65 -11.25 -5.37 -10.62
CA SER A 65 -11.23 -6.83 -10.39
C SER A 65 -10.04 -7.29 -9.55
N LEU A 66 -8.86 -6.74 -9.78
CA LEU A 66 -7.68 -6.98 -8.96
C LEU A 66 -7.92 -6.55 -7.51
N LEU A 67 -8.51 -5.37 -7.30
CA LEU A 67 -8.74 -4.81 -5.98
C LEU A 67 -9.73 -5.65 -5.16
N PHE A 68 -10.77 -6.21 -5.79
CA PHE A 68 -11.65 -7.17 -5.13
C PHE A 68 -10.89 -8.45 -4.71
N GLY A 69 -9.94 -8.91 -5.53
CA GLY A 69 -9.02 -9.97 -5.15
C GLY A 69 -8.17 -9.61 -3.94
N CYS A 70 -7.67 -8.35 -3.88
CA CYS A 70 -6.88 -7.85 -2.75
C CYS A 70 -7.65 -7.90 -1.43
N VAL A 71 -8.96 -7.62 -1.43
CA VAL A 71 -9.81 -7.75 -0.23
C VAL A 71 -9.70 -9.16 0.36
N ILE A 72 -9.90 -10.17 -0.49
CA ILE A 72 -9.88 -11.58 -0.06
C ILE A 72 -8.46 -12.00 0.31
N GLY A 73 -7.47 -11.66 -0.53
CA GLY A 73 -6.07 -12.00 -0.30
C GLY A 73 -5.56 -11.46 1.04
N SER A 74 -5.82 -10.20 1.36
CA SER A 74 -5.41 -9.59 2.62
C SER A 74 -6.17 -10.14 3.84
N ALA A 75 -7.45 -10.49 3.70
CA ALA A 75 -8.25 -11.06 4.79
C ALA A 75 -7.71 -12.40 5.32
N PHE A 76 -7.17 -13.22 4.43
CA PHE A 76 -6.70 -14.55 4.77
C PHE A 76 -5.18 -14.65 4.95
N ALA A 77 -4.41 -13.69 4.43
CA ALA A 77 -2.95 -13.73 4.40
C ALA A 77 -2.31 -13.96 5.77
N GLY A 78 -2.79 -13.28 6.83
CA GLY A 78 -2.26 -13.43 8.18
C GLY A 78 -2.40 -14.86 8.72
N LYS A 79 -3.61 -15.43 8.62
CA LYS A 79 -3.87 -16.82 9.06
C LYS A 79 -3.06 -17.84 8.28
N LEU A 80 -2.93 -17.64 6.97
CA LEU A 80 -2.13 -18.51 6.11
C LEU A 80 -0.64 -18.40 6.45
N ALA A 81 -0.14 -17.18 6.71
CA ALA A 81 1.24 -16.94 7.12
C ALA A 81 1.56 -17.61 8.47
N ASP A 82 0.64 -17.59 9.42
CA ASP A 82 0.82 -18.25 10.71
C ASP A 82 0.78 -19.79 10.61
N ARG A 83 0.02 -20.32 9.65
CA ARG A 83 -0.13 -21.77 9.45
C ARG A 83 1.02 -22.38 8.62
N TYR A 84 1.42 -21.72 7.52
CA TYR A 84 2.33 -22.30 6.52
C TYR A 84 3.73 -21.68 6.55
N GLY A 85 3.91 -20.54 7.20
CA GLY A 85 5.14 -19.76 7.22
C GLY A 85 5.12 -18.63 6.21
N ARG A 86 5.96 -17.65 6.49
CA ARG A 86 6.06 -16.44 5.66
C ARG A 86 6.74 -16.73 4.33
N LYS A 87 7.87 -17.43 4.36
CA LYS A 87 8.63 -17.81 3.17
C LYS A 87 7.80 -18.62 2.17
N ARG A 88 7.15 -19.68 2.64
CA ARG A 88 6.36 -20.55 1.75
C ARG A 88 5.22 -19.79 1.09
N LEU A 89 4.59 -18.91 1.85
CA LEU A 89 3.49 -18.13 1.33
C LEU A 89 3.97 -17.07 0.32
N LEU A 90 5.14 -16.45 0.54
CA LEU A 90 5.76 -15.55 -0.44
C LEU A 90 6.16 -16.27 -1.73
N ILE A 91 6.65 -17.52 -1.64
CA ILE A 91 6.91 -18.37 -2.83
C ILE A 91 5.61 -18.61 -3.60
N PHE A 92 4.53 -19.00 -2.90
CA PHE A 92 3.22 -19.22 -3.53
C PHE A 92 2.71 -17.95 -4.21
N VAL A 93 2.83 -16.81 -3.55
CA VAL A 93 2.45 -15.50 -4.09
C VAL A 93 3.27 -15.15 -5.34
N ALA A 94 4.57 -15.38 -5.34
CA ALA A 94 5.43 -15.13 -6.51
C ALA A 94 5.03 -15.98 -7.72
N LEU A 95 4.72 -17.27 -7.50
CA LEU A 95 4.21 -18.17 -8.54
C LEU A 95 2.83 -17.73 -9.04
N LEU A 96 1.97 -17.28 -8.14
CA LEU A 96 0.63 -16.79 -8.47
C LEU A 96 0.71 -15.51 -9.32
N PHE A 97 1.60 -14.57 -9.00
CA PHE A 97 1.88 -13.38 -9.81
C PHE A 97 2.34 -13.75 -11.22
N ALA A 98 3.33 -14.64 -11.35
CA ALA A 98 3.82 -15.06 -12.65
C ALA A 98 2.71 -15.72 -13.48
N SER A 99 1.94 -16.65 -12.90
CA SER A 99 0.88 -17.36 -13.59
C SER A 99 -0.27 -16.46 -14.01
N THR A 100 -0.68 -15.51 -13.15
CA THR A 100 -1.76 -14.55 -13.46
C THR A 100 -1.33 -13.49 -14.47
N SER A 101 -0.07 -13.08 -14.50
CA SER A 101 0.49 -12.24 -15.55
C SER A 101 0.41 -12.91 -16.92
N VAL A 102 0.77 -14.21 -17.02
CA VAL A 102 0.61 -14.99 -18.24
C VAL A 102 -0.87 -15.17 -18.58
N ALA A 103 -1.72 -15.49 -17.60
CA ALA A 103 -3.14 -15.68 -17.83
C ALA A 103 -3.83 -14.41 -18.33
N ALA A 104 -3.52 -13.25 -17.75
CA ALA A 104 -4.03 -11.96 -18.20
C ALA A 104 -3.55 -11.63 -19.62
N ALA A 105 -2.26 -11.85 -19.92
CA ALA A 105 -1.69 -11.62 -21.24
C ALA A 105 -2.29 -12.54 -22.32
N SER A 106 -2.63 -13.78 -21.99
CA SER A 106 -3.17 -14.77 -22.91
C SER A 106 -4.71 -14.81 -22.97
N ALA A 107 -5.40 -13.95 -22.20
CA ALA A 107 -6.85 -13.96 -22.14
C ALA A 107 -7.50 -13.73 -23.51
N ALA A 108 -8.34 -14.69 -23.94
CA ALA A 108 -9.09 -14.63 -25.19
C ALA A 108 -10.44 -13.88 -25.03
N SER A 109 -10.94 -13.75 -23.79
CA SER A 109 -12.20 -13.09 -23.47
C SER A 109 -12.02 -12.10 -22.32
N PHE A 110 -12.91 -11.11 -22.25
CA PHE A 110 -12.91 -10.15 -21.16
C PHE A 110 -13.11 -10.83 -19.80
N ASN A 111 -14.03 -11.79 -19.70
CA ASN A 111 -14.26 -12.52 -18.44
C ASN A 111 -13.01 -13.30 -17.99
N GLY A 112 -12.26 -13.90 -18.93
CA GLY A 112 -11.00 -14.56 -18.64
C GLY A 112 -9.94 -13.57 -18.13
N PHE A 113 -9.87 -12.37 -18.71
CA PHE A 113 -9.01 -11.29 -18.24
C PHE A 113 -9.38 -10.86 -16.82
N VAL A 114 -10.66 -10.58 -16.56
CA VAL A 114 -11.18 -10.20 -15.23
C VAL A 114 -10.87 -11.28 -14.18
N ALA A 115 -11.07 -12.56 -14.52
CA ALA A 115 -10.75 -13.67 -13.63
C ALA A 115 -9.25 -13.74 -13.32
N ALA A 116 -8.37 -13.59 -14.31
CA ALA A 116 -6.93 -13.55 -14.11
C ALA A 116 -6.51 -12.39 -13.21
N ARG A 117 -7.08 -11.20 -13.43
CA ARG A 117 -6.83 -10.01 -12.56
C ARG A 117 -7.31 -10.25 -11.14
N PHE A 118 -8.50 -10.81 -10.96
CA PHE A 118 -9.04 -11.11 -9.62
C PHE A 118 -8.14 -12.09 -8.86
N ILE A 119 -7.69 -13.16 -9.51
CA ILE A 119 -6.76 -14.13 -8.93
C ILE A 119 -5.40 -13.47 -8.63
N GLY A 120 -4.89 -12.61 -9.51
CA GLY A 120 -3.71 -11.78 -9.27
C GLY A 120 -3.87 -10.90 -8.04
N GLY A 121 -5.07 -10.36 -7.82
CA GLY A 121 -5.42 -9.60 -6.64
C GLY A 121 -5.27 -10.38 -5.32
N LEU A 122 -5.54 -11.70 -5.32
CA LEU A 122 -5.26 -12.52 -4.12
C LEU A 122 -3.77 -12.49 -3.77
N ALA A 123 -2.89 -12.49 -4.77
CA ALA A 123 -1.45 -12.40 -4.56
C ALA A 123 -1.05 -11.00 -4.07
N VAL A 124 -1.57 -9.93 -4.69
CA VAL A 124 -1.34 -8.53 -4.27
C VAL A 124 -1.76 -8.31 -2.82
N GLY A 125 -3.00 -8.70 -2.47
CA GLY A 125 -3.52 -8.59 -1.10
C GLY A 125 -2.70 -9.41 -0.10
N GLY A 126 -2.25 -10.60 -0.51
CA GLY A 126 -1.36 -11.44 0.30
C GLY A 126 -0.01 -10.78 0.57
N VAL A 127 0.67 -10.34 -0.48
CA VAL A 127 2.01 -9.74 -0.36
C VAL A 127 2.00 -8.42 0.39
N SER A 128 0.91 -7.65 0.28
CA SER A 128 0.77 -6.35 0.97
C SER A 128 0.82 -6.48 2.50
N LEU A 129 0.45 -7.64 3.03
CA LEU A 129 0.52 -7.94 4.47
C LEU A 129 1.79 -8.72 4.83
N ILE A 130 2.15 -9.74 4.04
CA ILE A 130 3.21 -10.69 4.42
C ILE A 130 4.60 -10.06 4.28
N SER A 131 4.85 -9.23 3.25
CA SER A 131 6.16 -8.61 3.06
C SER A 131 6.54 -7.65 4.17
N PRO A 132 5.70 -6.69 4.61
CA PRO A 132 5.99 -5.88 5.79
C PRO A 132 6.14 -6.71 7.07
N MET A 133 5.33 -7.76 7.22
CA MET A 133 5.44 -8.68 8.36
C MET A 133 6.79 -9.40 8.36
N TYR A 134 7.25 -9.90 7.21
CA TYR A 134 8.58 -10.53 7.08
C TYR A 134 9.69 -9.55 7.48
N VAL A 135 9.67 -8.31 6.96
CA VAL A 135 10.64 -7.27 7.34
C VAL A 135 10.62 -7.03 8.85
N ALA A 136 9.43 -6.88 9.45
CA ALA A 136 9.30 -6.61 10.88
C ALA A 136 9.82 -7.74 11.78
N GLU A 137 9.77 -9.00 11.28
CA GLU A 137 10.21 -10.20 12.01
C GLU A 137 11.71 -10.51 11.85
N VAL A 138 12.37 -10.00 10.79
CA VAL A 138 13.81 -10.22 10.55
C VAL A 138 14.65 -8.97 10.85
N ALA A 139 14.06 -7.79 10.95
CA ALA A 139 14.78 -6.54 11.15
C ALA A 139 15.08 -6.29 12.62
N PRO A 140 16.36 -6.02 12.98
CA PRO A 140 16.71 -5.54 14.30
C PRO A 140 15.94 -4.27 14.69
N PRO A 141 15.57 -4.10 15.98
CA PRO A 141 14.76 -2.95 16.43
C PRO A 141 15.34 -1.58 16.05
N SER A 142 16.67 -1.42 16.07
CA SER A 142 17.36 -0.17 15.78
C SER A 142 17.18 0.35 14.35
N ILE A 143 16.99 -0.54 13.37
CA ILE A 143 16.88 -0.18 11.94
C ILE A 143 15.55 -0.60 11.31
N ARG A 144 14.64 -1.23 12.06
CA ARG A 144 13.35 -1.75 11.56
C ARG A 144 12.53 -0.69 10.84
N GLY A 145 12.45 0.52 11.38
CA GLY A 145 11.73 1.63 10.74
C GLY A 145 12.29 1.99 9.36
N ARG A 146 13.63 2.09 9.25
CA ARG A 146 14.29 2.37 7.96
C ARG A 146 14.08 1.26 6.94
N LEU A 147 14.11 0.01 7.37
CA LEU A 147 13.87 -1.14 6.49
C LEU A 147 12.40 -1.24 6.06
N GLY A 148 11.47 -0.84 6.93
CA GLY A 148 10.05 -0.73 6.58
C GLY A 148 9.77 0.30 5.47
N THR A 149 10.54 1.39 5.41
CA THR A 149 10.42 2.38 4.32
C THR A 149 10.86 1.84 2.96
N LEU A 150 11.78 0.84 2.92
CA LEU A 150 12.18 0.19 1.67
C LEU A 150 10.98 -0.48 0.97
N TYR A 151 10.06 -1.07 1.74
CA TYR A 151 8.86 -1.66 1.17
C TYR A 151 8.00 -0.62 0.43
N GLN A 152 7.74 0.53 1.07
CA GLN A 152 6.98 1.62 0.42
C GLN A 152 7.71 2.17 -0.81
N MET A 153 9.02 2.38 -0.72
CA MET A 153 9.82 2.84 -1.86
C MET A 153 9.79 1.83 -3.01
N SER A 154 9.76 0.54 -2.71
CA SER A 154 9.67 -0.51 -3.73
C SER A 154 8.31 -0.52 -4.42
N ILE A 155 7.22 -0.22 -3.72
CA ILE A 155 5.89 -0.06 -4.35
C ILE A 155 5.95 1.05 -5.40
N VAL A 156 6.41 2.23 -5.02
CA VAL A 156 6.47 3.39 -5.95
C VAL A 156 7.45 3.13 -7.09
N THR A 157 8.55 2.43 -6.82
CA THR A 157 9.49 1.98 -7.88
C THR A 157 8.78 1.05 -8.86
N GLY A 158 7.98 0.09 -8.37
CA GLY A 158 7.18 -0.80 -9.20
C GLY A 158 6.19 -0.05 -10.11
N ILE A 159 5.55 0.99 -9.57
CA ILE A 159 4.66 1.89 -10.33
C ILE A 159 5.41 2.56 -11.47
N ILE A 160 6.57 3.18 -11.19
CA ILE A 160 7.37 3.87 -12.21
C ILE A 160 7.86 2.89 -13.29
N VAL A 161 8.36 1.73 -12.88
CA VAL A 161 8.81 0.69 -13.83
C VAL A 161 7.67 0.26 -14.74
N SER A 162 6.48 0.07 -14.17
CA SER A 162 5.27 -0.26 -14.93
C SER A 162 4.90 0.81 -15.95
N TYR A 163 4.91 2.09 -15.55
CA TYR A 163 4.64 3.19 -16.47
C TYR A 163 5.71 3.32 -17.57
N GLY A 164 6.98 3.08 -17.23
CA GLY A 164 8.06 3.00 -18.21
C GLY A 164 7.84 1.89 -19.25
N ILE A 165 7.44 0.71 -18.80
CA ILE A 165 7.10 -0.43 -19.65
C ILE A 165 5.89 -0.11 -20.54
N ASN A 166 4.83 0.46 -19.97
CA ASN A 166 3.66 0.90 -20.73
C ASN A 166 4.05 1.89 -21.84
N TYR A 167 4.93 2.82 -21.53
CA TYR A 167 5.43 3.78 -22.51
C TYR A 167 6.26 3.11 -23.61
N LEU A 168 7.17 2.20 -23.26
CA LEU A 168 8.03 1.50 -24.23
C LEU A 168 7.25 0.58 -25.16
N LEU A 169 6.23 -0.08 -24.63
CA LEU A 169 5.44 -1.08 -25.36
C LEU A 169 4.20 -0.50 -26.05
N ARG A 170 3.93 0.82 -25.95
CA ARG A 170 2.73 1.45 -26.51
C ARG A 170 2.56 1.23 -28.02
N ASP A 171 3.67 1.14 -28.74
CA ASP A 171 3.72 0.99 -30.20
C ASP A 171 4.01 -0.47 -30.64
N ALA A 172 3.96 -1.44 -29.72
CA ALA A 172 4.25 -2.87 -29.99
C ALA A 172 3.10 -3.61 -30.73
N GLY A 173 2.27 -2.89 -31.48
CA GLY A 173 1.18 -3.44 -32.30
C GLY A 173 -0.15 -3.59 -31.56
N ALA A 174 -1.11 -4.25 -32.21
CA ALA A 174 -2.48 -4.40 -31.71
C ALA A 174 -2.58 -5.19 -30.38
N SER A 175 -1.60 -6.01 -30.08
CA SER A 175 -1.53 -6.85 -28.88
C SER A 175 -0.59 -6.28 -27.82
N ASN A 176 -0.25 -4.99 -27.87
CA ASN A 176 0.70 -4.33 -26.96
C ASN A 176 0.35 -4.51 -25.49
N TRP A 177 -0.94 -4.44 -25.10
CA TRP A 177 -1.39 -4.66 -23.74
C TRP A 177 -1.05 -6.07 -23.22
N ARG A 178 -1.02 -7.08 -24.09
CA ARG A 178 -0.62 -8.45 -23.72
C ARG A 178 0.85 -8.51 -23.33
N TRP A 179 1.70 -7.84 -24.10
CA TRP A 179 3.12 -7.72 -23.78
C TRP A 179 3.35 -6.96 -22.48
N MET A 180 2.58 -5.88 -22.23
CA MET A 180 2.66 -5.14 -20.97
C MET A 180 2.40 -6.07 -19.77
N PHE A 181 1.33 -6.86 -19.77
CA PHE A 181 1.07 -7.83 -18.70
C PHE A 181 2.12 -8.93 -18.61
N LEU A 182 2.60 -9.45 -19.73
CA LEU A 182 3.59 -10.51 -19.75
C LEU A 182 4.92 -10.10 -19.10
N THR A 183 5.29 -8.82 -19.16
CA THR A 183 6.50 -8.33 -18.49
C THR A 183 6.47 -8.50 -16.97
N GLY A 184 5.28 -8.65 -16.35
CA GLY A 184 5.15 -8.96 -14.92
C GLY A 184 5.75 -10.29 -14.49
N VAL A 185 5.99 -11.20 -15.45
CA VAL A 185 6.67 -12.49 -15.18
C VAL A 185 8.12 -12.27 -14.73
N ALA A 186 8.83 -11.31 -15.32
CA ALA A 186 10.25 -11.08 -15.02
C ALA A 186 10.48 -10.68 -13.55
N PRO A 187 9.83 -9.64 -13.00
CA PRO A 187 9.98 -9.31 -11.58
C PRO A 187 9.44 -10.40 -10.66
N SER A 188 8.43 -11.18 -11.09
CA SER A 188 7.90 -12.31 -10.30
C SER A 188 8.94 -13.43 -10.16
N VAL A 189 9.66 -13.76 -11.23
CA VAL A 189 10.75 -14.75 -11.19
C VAL A 189 11.90 -14.25 -10.33
N VAL A 190 12.28 -12.98 -10.46
CA VAL A 190 13.33 -12.39 -9.59
C VAL A 190 12.92 -12.46 -8.12
N PHE A 191 11.69 -12.10 -7.80
CA PHE A 191 11.16 -12.22 -6.43
C PHE A 191 11.19 -13.66 -5.92
N LEU A 192 10.75 -14.62 -6.75
CA LEU A 192 10.78 -16.04 -6.42
C LEU A 192 12.21 -16.51 -6.06
N LEU A 193 13.21 -16.12 -6.85
CA LEU A 193 14.61 -16.46 -6.61
C LEU A 193 15.11 -15.88 -5.28
N PHE A 194 14.84 -14.60 -5.01
CA PHE A 194 15.21 -13.96 -3.75
C PHE A 194 14.55 -14.63 -2.54
N VAL A 195 13.25 -14.91 -2.61
CA VAL A 195 12.52 -15.60 -1.52
C VAL A 195 13.01 -17.04 -1.34
N ALA A 196 13.36 -17.75 -2.42
CA ALA A 196 13.91 -19.10 -2.32
C ALA A 196 15.22 -19.14 -1.53
N LEU A 197 16.07 -18.11 -1.68
CA LEU A 197 17.36 -17.98 -0.98
C LEU A 197 17.19 -17.46 0.46
N ALA A 198 16.13 -16.73 0.76
CA ALA A 198 15.87 -16.20 2.10
C ALA A 198 15.46 -17.31 3.08
N PRO A 199 15.77 -17.20 4.39
CA PRO A 199 15.30 -18.13 5.40
C PRO A 199 13.82 -17.91 5.73
N GLU A 200 13.23 -18.83 6.49
CA GLU A 200 11.97 -18.57 7.18
C GLU A 200 12.22 -17.63 8.38
N THR A 201 11.18 -16.91 8.82
CA THR A 201 11.34 -15.94 9.91
C THR A 201 11.57 -16.62 11.26
N PRO A 202 12.41 -16.02 12.15
CA PRO A 202 12.67 -16.57 13.49
C PRO A 202 11.39 -16.74 14.30
N ARG A 203 10.45 -15.80 14.18
CA ARG A 203 9.16 -15.86 14.89
C ARG A 203 8.32 -17.06 14.47
N PHE A 204 8.21 -17.31 13.17
CA PHE A 204 7.47 -18.48 12.69
C PHE A 204 8.16 -19.79 13.10
N LEU A 205 9.49 -19.86 13.01
CA LEU A 205 10.25 -21.05 13.43
C LEU A 205 10.04 -21.35 14.92
N ALA A 206 10.05 -20.32 15.77
CA ALA A 206 9.76 -20.46 17.20
C ALA A 206 8.30 -20.92 17.43
N MET A 207 7.31 -20.36 16.71
CA MET A 207 5.91 -20.80 16.76
C MET A 207 5.75 -22.28 16.34
N ALA A 208 6.52 -22.73 15.37
CA ALA A 208 6.52 -24.11 14.88
C ALA A 208 7.31 -25.09 15.77
N GLY A 209 7.82 -24.64 16.93
CA GLY A 209 8.63 -25.47 17.85
C GLY A 209 10.06 -25.71 17.37
N LYS A 210 10.54 -25.02 16.35
CA LYS A 210 11.87 -25.17 15.74
C LYS A 210 12.86 -24.14 16.29
N SER A 211 12.97 -24.06 17.62
CA SER A 211 13.78 -23.04 18.31
C SER A 211 15.23 -23.02 17.89
N GLN A 212 15.83 -24.20 17.60
CA GLN A 212 17.22 -24.27 17.13
C GLN A 212 17.40 -23.57 15.77
N GLN A 213 16.50 -23.81 14.82
CA GLN A 213 16.53 -23.14 13.50
C GLN A 213 16.27 -21.63 13.63
N ALA A 214 15.39 -21.23 14.56
CA ALA A 214 15.16 -19.82 14.84
C ALA A 214 16.44 -19.14 15.36
N LEU A 215 17.17 -19.79 16.26
CA LEU A 215 18.45 -19.30 16.78
C LEU A 215 19.50 -19.17 15.68
N GLU A 216 19.61 -20.16 14.79
CA GLU A 216 20.56 -20.13 13.66
C GLU A 216 20.30 -18.94 12.72
N VAL A 217 19.01 -18.62 12.47
CA VAL A 217 18.65 -17.44 11.66
C VAL A 217 19.00 -16.15 12.39
N LEU A 218 18.73 -16.04 13.69
CA LEU A 218 19.06 -14.88 14.50
C LEU A 218 20.59 -14.68 14.58
N GLN A 219 21.36 -15.74 14.72
CA GLN A 219 22.85 -15.68 14.75
C GLN A 219 23.49 -15.24 13.42
N ARG A 220 22.77 -15.36 12.29
CA ARG A 220 23.21 -14.75 11.01
C ARG A 220 22.94 -13.25 10.97
N ILE A 221 21.98 -12.77 11.76
CA ILE A 221 21.58 -11.37 11.83
C ILE A 221 22.41 -10.60 12.85
N THR A 222 22.68 -11.20 14.03
CA THR A 222 23.37 -10.56 15.15
C THR A 222 24.30 -11.53 15.88
N ASP A 223 25.00 -11.03 16.90
CA ASP A 223 25.85 -11.88 17.76
C ASP A 223 25.03 -12.91 18.55
N ARG A 224 25.73 -13.91 19.10
CA ARG A 224 25.10 -15.04 19.77
C ARG A 224 24.29 -14.65 21.00
N ASP A 225 24.83 -13.78 21.84
CA ASP A 225 24.19 -13.42 23.12
C ASP A 225 22.89 -12.62 22.87
N THR A 226 22.92 -11.71 21.91
CA THR A 226 21.75 -10.95 21.45
C THR A 226 20.73 -11.88 20.79
N ALA A 227 21.17 -12.85 19.97
CA ALA A 227 20.28 -13.82 19.33
C ALA A 227 19.56 -14.71 20.32
N GLU A 228 20.24 -15.19 21.37
CA GLU A 228 19.64 -15.99 22.44
C GLU A 228 18.62 -15.16 23.27
N SER A 229 18.95 -13.90 23.55
CA SER A 229 18.04 -12.96 24.24
C SER A 229 16.79 -12.70 23.40
N GLU A 230 16.95 -12.43 22.10
CA GLU A 230 15.83 -12.14 21.19
C GLU A 230 14.92 -13.38 21.02
N LEU A 231 15.50 -14.59 20.93
CA LEU A 231 14.71 -15.83 20.89
C LEU A 231 13.90 -16.02 22.17
N SER A 232 14.51 -15.72 23.33
CA SER A 232 13.79 -15.76 24.63
C SER A 232 12.61 -14.81 24.64
N ASP A 233 12.81 -13.56 24.17
CA ASP A 233 11.74 -12.55 24.08
C ASP A 233 10.62 -12.97 23.11
N ILE A 234 10.97 -13.51 21.94
CA ILE A 234 10.00 -14.06 20.98
C ILE A 234 9.18 -15.16 21.66
N THR A 235 9.84 -16.11 22.33
CA THR A 235 9.18 -17.24 22.99
C THR A 235 8.29 -16.80 24.15
N ALA A 236 8.72 -15.83 24.94
CA ALA A 236 7.93 -15.23 26.01
C ALA A 236 6.68 -14.52 25.47
N ASN A 237 6.81 -13.82 24.36
CA ASN A 237 5.69 -13.12 23.71
C ASN A 237 4.70 -14.10 23.05
N LEU A 238 5.15 -15.25 22.56
CA LEU A 238 4.27 -16.30 22.02
C LEU A 238 3.42 -16.98 23.10
N ARG A 239 3.89 -16.99 24.36
CA ARG A 239 3.14 -17.53 25.51
C ARG A 239 2.04 -16.61 26.04
N LYS A 240 2.07 -15.32 25.66
CA LYS A 240 0.99 -14.39 26.02
C LYS A 240 -0.28 -14.78 25.26
N GLU A 241 -1.44 -14.53 25.88
CA GLU A 241 -2.73 -14.87 25.24
C GLU A 241 -2.82 -14.30 23.82
N PRO A 242 -3.34 -15.10 22.86
CA PRO A 242 -3.51 -14.65 21.49
C PRO A 242 -4.44 -13.43 21.47
N GLN A 243 -4.13 -12.47 20.62
CA GLN A 243 -4.97 -11.29 20.43
C GLN A 243 -6.39 -11.71 20.10
N SER A 244 -7.36 -11.27 20.91
CA SER A 244 -8.75 -11.68 20.79
C SER A 244 -9.58 -10.62 20.08
N TRP A 245 -10.45 -11.02 19.15
CA TRP A 245 -11.49 -10.18 18.57
C TRP A 245 -12.38 -9.50 19.61
N ARG A 246 -12.54 -10.11 20.79
CA ARG A 246 -13.27 -9.52 21.93
C ARG A 246 -12.60 -8.23 22.42
N GLY A 247 -11.28 -8.09 22.30
CA GLY A 247 -10.54 -6.87 22.64
C GLY A 247 -10.97 -5.65 21.82
N LEU A 248 -11.46 -5.85 20.59
CA LEU A 248 -11.95 -4.79 19.73
C LEU A 248 -13.26 -4.15 20.24
N GLN A 249 -14.00 -4.83 21.11
CA GLN A 249 -15.25 -4.33 21.67
C GLN A 249 -15.04 -3.34 22.83
N ARG A 250 -13.81 -3.21 23.33
CA ARG A 250 -13.51 -2.19 24.37
C ARG A 250 -13.86 -0.80 23.85
N PRO A 251 -14.53 0.05 24.66
CA PRO A 251 -15.06 1.35 24.19
C PRO A 251 -14.03 2.26 23.52
N GLY A 252 -12.81 2.33 24.05
CA GLY A 252 -11.70 3.11 23.48
C GLY A 252 -11.25 2.55 22.12
N VAL A 253 -11.04 1.23 22.03
CA VAL A 253 -10.62 0.54 20.80
C VAL A 253 -11.69 0.65 19.72
N ARG A 254 -12.98 0.50 20.06
CA ARG A 254 -14.08 0.66 19.12
C ARG A 254 -14.11 2.05 18.48
N ARG A 255 -13.79 3.12 19.25
CA ARG A 255 -13.72 4.49 18.72
C ARG A 255 -12.53 4.65 17.78
N ALA A 256 -11.36 4.14 18.17
CA ALA A 256 -10.19 4.11 17.29
C ALA A 256 -10.47 3.34 15.99
N LEU A 257 -11.21 2.22 16.06
CA LEU A 257 -11.64 1.45 14.88
C LEU A 257 -12.53 2.27 13.96
N VAL A 258 -13.55 2.96 14.50
CA VAL A 258 -14.44 3.82 13.71
C VAL A 258 -13.66 4.96 13.07
N ALA A 259 -12.73 5.56 13.82
CA ALA A 259 -11.88 6.63 13.30
C ALA A 259 -10.92 6.13 12.21
N GLY A 260 -10.25 5.00 12.43
CA GLY A 260 -9.37 4.38 11.42
C GLY A 260 -10.13 3.93 10.17
N ALA A 261 -11.31 3.33 10.33
CA ALA A 261 -12.18 2.94 9.22
C ALA A 261 -12.70 4.16 8.44
N GLY A 262 -13.12 5.22 9.13
CA GLY A 262 -13.55 6.47 8.49
C GLY A 262 -12.43 7.10 7.67
N LEU A 263 -11.21 7.14 8.22
CA LEU A 263 -10.05 7.64 7.51
C LEU A 263 -9.70 6.77 6.28
N ALA A 264 -9.80 5.44 6.41
CA ALA A 264 -9.59 4.49 5.32
C ALA A 264 -10.57 4.68 4.16
N ILE A 265 -11.85 4.93 4.46
CA ILE A 265 -12.86 5.25 3.45
C ILE A 265 -12.54 6.59 2.78
N LEU A 266 -12.31 7.64 3.57
CA LEU A 266 -12.13 8.99 3.06
C LEU A 266 -10.90 9.12 2.18
N VAL A 267 -9.79 8.42 2.50
CA VAL A 267 -8.59 8.41 1.67
C VAL A 267 -8.85 7.82 0.29
N GLN A 268 -9.72 6.83 0.18
CA GLN A 268 -10.05 6.23 -1.12
C GLN A 268 -11.09 7.05 -1.89
N VAL A 269 -12.11 7.53 -1.19
CA VAL A 269 -13.18 8.32 -1.81
C VAL A 269 -12.70 9.72 -2.22
N SER A 270 -11.57 10.21 -1.68
CA SER A 270 -10.90 11.42 -2.21
C SER A 270 -10.35 11.24 -3.63
N GLY A 271 -10.25 9.98 -4.14
CA GLY A 271 -10.01 9.69 -5.55
C GLY A 271 -8.56 9.44 -5.92
N ILE A 272 -7.66 9.19 -4.96
CA ILE A 272 -6.24 9.03 -5.26
C ILE A 272 -5.97 7.94 -6.30
N ASN A 273 -6.48 6.73 -6.08
CA ASN A 273 -6.25 5.63 -7.01
C ASN A 273 -6.96 5.85 -8.34
N THR A 274 -8.15 6.45 -8.35
CA THR A 274 -8.86 6.73 -9.60
C THR A 274 -8.15 7.77 -10.47
N ILE A 275 -7.57 8.82 -9.88
CA ILE A 275 -6.80 9.81 -10.64
C ILE A 275 -5.52 9.18 -11.20
N ILE A 276 -4.85 8.32 -10.46
CA ILE A 276 -3.65 7.60 -10.91
C ILE A 276 -4.02 6.56 -11.97
N ASP A 277 -4.98 5.71 -11.70
CA ASP A 277 -5.35 4.59 -12.57
C ASP A 277 -5.90 5.06 -13.91
N TYR A 278 -6.74 6.10 -13.90
CA TYR A 278 -7.36 6.64 -15.10
C TYR A 278 -6.64 7.87 -15.67
N ALA A 279 -5.41 8.18 -15.23
CA ALA A 279 -4.64 9.33 -15.72
C ALA A 279 -4.55 9.40 -17.26
N PRO A 280 -4.25 8.31 -18.01
CA PRO A 280 -4.24 8.38 -19.46
C PRO A 280 -5.60 8.75 -20.06
N ALA A 281 -6.71 8.25 -19.51
CA ALA A 281 -8.06 8.57 -19.97
C ALA A 281 -8.43 10.04 -19.66
N ILE A 282 -8.05 10.53 -18.48
CA ILE A 282 -8.25 11.93 -18.09
C ILE A 282 -7.47 12.85 -19.04
N PHE A 283 -6.20 12.57 -19.35
CA PHE A 283 -5.39 13.35 -20.28
C PHE A 283 -5.93 13.29 -21.71
N GLN A 284 -6.39 12.11 -22.18
CA GLN A 284 -7.03 12.04 -23.48
C GLN A 284 -8.31 12.88 -23.54
N SER A 285 -9.10 12.89 -22.46
CA SER A 285 -10.30 13.72 -22.37
C SER A 285 -9.98 15.23 -22.30
N ALA A 286 -8.73 15.59 -21.98
CA ALA A 286 -8.19 16.96 -22.03
C ALA A 286 -7.51 17.29 -23.39
N GLY A 287 -7.76 16.46 -24.42
CA GLY A 287 -7.33 16.71 -25.79
C GLY A 287 -5.95 16.15 -26.15
N TRP A 288 -5.31 15.37 -25.29
CA TRP A 288 -3.99 14.80 -25.64
C TRP A 288 -4.13 13.49 -26.40
N LYS A 289 -3.20 13.29 -27.36
CA LYS A 289 -3.04 11.99 -28.02
C LYS A 289 -2.53 10.95 -27.04
N ILE A 290 -2.79 9.66 -27.29
CA ILE A 290 -2.43 8.56 -26.40
C ILE A 290 -0.95 8.56 -25.97
N ASN A 291 -0.02 8.86 -26.90
CA ASN A 291 1.41 8.89 -26.59
C ASN A 291 1.76 10.00 -25.58
N ALA A 292 1.18 11.19 -25.73
CA ALA A 292 1.37 12.29 -24.78
C ALA A 292 0.72 11.96 -23.43
N ALA A 293 -0.45 11.31 -23.42
CA ALA A 293 -1.12 10.89 -22.20
C ALA A 293 -0.29 9.87 -21.42
N LEU A 294 0.30 8.87 -22.08
CA LEU A 294 1.18 7.88 -21.46
C LEU A 294 2.49 8.49 -20.94
N THR A 295 3.08 9.44 -21.70
CA THR A 295 4.26 10.19 -21.22
C THR A 295 3.94 10.97 -19.95
N SER A 296 2.78 11.63 -19.90
CA SER A 296 2.35 12.37 -18.71
C SER A 296 2.07 11.46 -17.53
N THR A 297 1.57 10.25 -17.77
CA THR A 297 1.38 9.23 -16.72
C THR A 297 2.74 8.79 -16.14
N PHE A 298 3.79 8.71 -16.95
CA PHE A 298 5.13 8.47 -16.43
C PHE A 298 5.61 9.62 -15.51
N VAL A 299 5.36 10.89 -15.91
CA VAL A 299 5.66 12.08 -15.08
C VAL A 299 4.87 12.05 -13.76
N VAL A 300 3.62 11.59 -13.78
CA VAL A 300 2.80 11.34 -12.57
C VAL A 300 3.53 10.40 -11.63
N GLY A 301 4.01 9.25 -12.10
CA GLY A 301 4.75 8.28 -11.27
C GLY A 301 6.06 8.84 -10.69
N VAL A 302 6.81 9.60 -11.48
CA VAL A 302 8.03 10.28 -11.01
C VAL A 302 7.69 11.29 -9.92
N THR A 303 6.62 12.07 -10.08
CA THR A 303 6.16 13.03 -9.07
C THR A 303 5.79 12.31 -7.77
N GLU A 304 5.03 11.24 -7.84
CA GLU A 304 4.67 10.42 -6.67
C GLU A 304 5.92 9.93 -5.92
N PHE A 305 6.92 9.42 -6.66
CA PHE A 305 8.18 8.96 -6.08
C PHE A 305 8.92 10.09 -5.34
N LEU A 306 9.12 11.23 -6.01
CA LEU A 306 9.85 12.36 -5.44
C LEU A 306 9.17 12.92 -4.19
N PHE A 307 7.86 13.09 -4.23
CA PHE A 307 7.11 13.62 -3.08
C PHE A 307 6.93 12.58 -1.95
N THR A 308 6.97 11.29 -2.25
CA THR A 308 7.08 10.25 -1.21
C THR A 308 8.41 10.35 -0.46
N LEU A 309 9.53 10.66 -1.13
CA LEU A 309 10.81 10.94 -0.45
C LEU A 309 10.71 12.17 0.46
N VAL A 310 10.01 13.21 0.03
CA VAL A 310 9.76 14.41 0.87
C VAL A 310 8.99 14.01 2.14
N SER A 311 8.01 13.11 2.05
CA SER A 311 7.24 12.64 3.18
C SER A 311 8.10 11.99 4.26
N LEU A 312 9.11 11.21 3.90
CA LEU A 312 10.01 10.55 4.85
C LEU A 312 10.74 11.55 5.76
N TRP A 313 11.00 12.74 5.26
CA TRP A 313 11.63 13.81 6.03
C TRP A 313 10.62 14.67 6.81
N THR A 314 9.43 14.90 6.25
CA THR A 314 8.44 15.82 6.82
C THR A 314 7.62 15.20 7.94
N ILE A 315 7.37 13.88 7.91
CA ILE A 315 6.50 13.19 8.86
C ILE A 315 6.98 13.31 10.32
N ASP A 316 8.28 13.20 10.54
CA ASP A 316 8.87 13.32 11.89
C ASP A 316 9.08 14.78 12.31
N ARG A 317 9.14 15.72 11.33
CA ARG A 317 9.33 17.13 11.62
C ARG A 317 8.03 17.85 11.97
N TYR A 318 6.95 17.61 11.24
CA TYR A 318 5.69 18.36 11.40
C TYR A 318 4.61 17.61 12.16
N GLY A 319 4.69 16.29 12.25
CA GLY A 319 3.66 15.42 12.85
C GLY A 319 2.61 14.94 11.86
N ARG A 320 1.82 13.97 12.32
CA ARG A 320 0.89 13.24 11.44
C ARG A 320 -0.35 14.07 11.10
N LYS A 321 -0.97 14.65 12.11
CA LYS A 321 -2.23 15.40 11.97
C LYS A 321 -2.10 16.67 11.12
N PRO A 322 -1.10 17.57 11.33
CA PRO A 322 -0.91 18.75 10.49
C PRO A 322 -0.63 18.41 9.03
N LEU A 323 0.23 17.42 8.77
CA LEU A 323 0.52 16.97 7.41
C LEU A 323 -0.75 16.47 6.72
N TYR A 324 -1.55 15.66 7.41
CA TYR A 324 -2.78 15.11 6.83
C TYR A 324 -3.79 16.20 6.45
N ILE A 325 -3.94 17.23 7.30
CA ILE A 325 -4.81 18.38 7.03
C ILE A 325 -4.27 19.20 5.85
N THR A 326 -2.97 19.54 5.86
CA THR A 326 -2.33 20.29 4.76
C THR A 326 -2.47 19.56 3.43
N GLY A 327 -2.22 18.25 3.41
CA GLY A 327 -2.41 17.41 2.24
C GLY A 327 -3.84 17.43 1.72
N SER A 328 -4.82 17.27 2.61
CA SER A 328 -6.25 17.30 2.26
C SER A 328 -6.66 18.65 1.65
N CYS A 329 -6.19 19.76 2.21
CA CYS A 329 -6.45 21.10 1.67
C CYS A 329 -5.79 21.30 0.30
N GLY A 330 -4.54 20.87 0.14
CA GLY A 330 -3.81 20.97 -1.14
C GLY A 330 -4.44 20.13 -2.25
N MET A 331 -4.87 18.90 -1.92
CA MET A 331 -5.63 18.06 -2.85
C MET A 331 -6.95 18.70 -3.25
N ALA A 332 -7.71 19.25 -2.29
CA ALA A 332 -8.98 19.93 -2.57
C ALA A 332 -8.78 21.16 -3.45
N LEU A 333 -7.71 21.93 -3.23
CA LEU A 333 -7.39 23.10 -4.06
C LEU A 333 -7.05 22.70 -5.51
N SER A 334 -6.28 21.63 -5.71
CA SER A 334 -5.98 21.09 -7.03
C SER A 334 -7.24 20.61 -7.76
N LEU A 335 -8.14 19.93 -7.05
CA LEU A 335 -9.43 19.46 -7.59
C LEU A 335 -10.38 20.63 -7.90
N LEU A 336 -10.37 21.67 -7.08
CA LEU A 336 -11.08 22.91 -7.37
C LEU A 336 -10.59 23.55 -8.68
N GLY A 337 -9.27 23.58 -8.88
CA GLY A 337 -8.65 24.04 -10.13
C GLY A 337 -9.14 23.23 -11.34
N LEU A 338 -9.21 21.90 -11.23
CA LEU A 338 -9.76 21.02 -12.27
C LEU A 338 -11.25 21.29 -12.53
N PHE A 339 -12.04 21.50 -11.50
CA PHE A 339 -13.45 21.90 -11.64
C PHE A 339 -13.59 23.23 -12.38
N VAL A 340 -12.84 24.27 -11.97
CA VAL A 340 -12.87 25.58 -12.61
C VAL A 340 -12.44 25.46 -14.07
N ALA A 341 -11.38 24.71 -14.38
CA ALA A 341 -10.95 24.48 -15.75
C ALA A 341 -12.03 23.83 -16.62
N VAL A 342 -12.84 22.93 -16.06
CA VAL A 342 -14.00 22.34 -16.75
C VAL A 342 -15.08 23.40 -16.99
N MET A 343 -15.41 24.20 -15.98
CA MET A 343 -16.48 25.20 -16.09
C MET A 343 -16.14 26.33 -17.08
N GLU A 344 -14.88 26.74 -17.14
CA GLU A 344 -14.40 27.77 -18.07
C GLU A 344 -14.11 27.24 -19.49
N GLY A 345 -14.30 25.95 -19.76
CA GLY A 345 -13.97 25.34 -21.05
C GLY A 345 -12.44 25.28 -21.32
N ARG A 346 -11.64 25.44 -20.28
CA ARG A 346 -10.16 25.40 -20.35
C ARG A 346 -9.58 24.06 -19.89
N PHE A 347 -10.34 22.99 -19.97
CA PHE A 347 -9.89 21.64 -19.62
C PHE A 347 -8.92 21.12 -20.69
N GLN A 348 -7.69 21.64 -20.67
CA GLN A 348 -6.63 21.36 -21.64
C GLN A 348 -5.48 20.61 -20.97
N GLY A 349 -4.78 19.77 -21.73
CA GLY A 349 -3.76 18.85 -21.24
C GLY A 349 -2.70 19.45 -20.30
N PRO A 350 -2.05 20.59 -20.61
CA PRO A 350 -1.03 21.18 -19.72
C PRO A 350 -1.60 21.66 -18.38
N ILE A 351 -2.79 22.25 -18.38
CA ILE A 351 -3.47 22.71 -17.14
C ILE A 351 -3.86 21.50 -16.29
N VAL A 352 -4.47 20.50 -16.92
CA VAL A 352 -4.88 19.27 -16.26
C VAL A 352 -3.68 18.55 -15.68
N LEU A 353 -2.55 18.46 -16.41
CA LEU A 353 -1.32 17.86 -15.91
C LEU A 353 -0.81 18.60 -14.67
N ALA A 354 -0.67 19.92 -14.72
CA ALA A 354 -0.17 20.70 -13.59
C ALA A 354 -1.02 20.52 -12.32
N LEU A 355 -2.35 20.50 -12.47
CA LEU A 355 -3.28 20.31 -11.35
C LEU A 355 -3.25 18.88 -10.80
N ILE A 356 -3.13 17.87 -11.66
CA ILE A 356 -2.97 16.46 -11.22
C ILE A 356 -1.63 16.28 -10.51
N LEU A 357 -0.53 16.85 -11.01
CA LEU A 357 0.77 16.80 -10.34
C LEU A 357 0.71 17.48 -8.97
N GLY A 358 0.03 18.63 -8.87
CA GLY A 358 -0.23 19.30 -7.58
C GLY A 358 -1.00 18.41 -6.60
N TYR A 359 -2.09 17.81 -7.06
CA TYR A 359 -2.90 16.88 -6.29
C TYR A 359 -2.05 15.71 -5.74
N LEU A 360 -1.25 15.08 -6.61
CA LEU A 360 -0.37 13.96 -6.26
C LEU A 360 0.77 14.38 -5.34
N ALA A 361 1.35 15.56 -5.54
CA ALA A 361 2.39 16.09 -4.69
C ALA A 361 1.90 16.22 -3.24
N PHE A 362 0.70 16.79 -3.04
CA PHE A 362 0.10 16.91 -1.72
C PHE A 362 -0.28 15.54 -1.12
N PHE A 363 -0.79 14.62 -1.92
CA PHE A 363 -1.07 13.26 -1.45
C PHE A 363 0.20 12.53 -1.01
N SER A 364 1.20 12.46 -1.88
CA SER A 364 2.42 11.67 -1.66
C SER A 364 3.31 12.24 -0.56
N ALA A 365 3.34 13.59 -0.41
CA ALA A 365 4.11 14.23 0.65
C ALA A 365 3.40 14.19 2.02
N CYS A 366 2.06 14.19 2.05
CA CYS A 366 1.33 14.51 3.27
C CYS A 366 0.31 13.45 3.71
N ILE A 367 -0.18 12.59 2.82
CA ILE A 367 -1.27 11.64 3.15
C ILE A 367 -0.85 10.19 3.03
N GLY A 368 -0.32 9.78 1.88
CA GLY A 368 -0.02 8.38 1.59
C GLY A 368 0.81 7.70 2.69
N PRO A 369 2.06 8.11 2.92
CA PRO A 369 2.89 7.53 3.97
C PRO A 369 2.35 7.80 5.39
N VAL A 370 1.69 8.95 5.61
CA VAL A 370 1.14 9.32 6.92
C VAL A 370 -0.02 8.41 7.31
N PHE A 371 -0.86 7.99 6.38
CA PHE A 371 -1.95 7.04 6.64
C PHE A 371 -1.42 5.73 7.25
N TRP A 372 -0.38 5.16 6.64
CA TRP A 372 0.21 3.89 7.08
C TRP A 372 0.98 3.97 8.40
N THR A 373 1.33 5.17 8.84
CA THR A 373 1.93 5.40 10.17
C THR A 373 0.89 5.75 11.21
N LEU A 374 -0.06 6.62 10.89
CA LEU A 374 -1.08 7.10 11.81
C LEU A 374 -2.05 5.99 12.25
N VAL A 375 -2.53 5.17 11.30
CA VAL A 375 -3.53 4.13 11.61
C VAL A 375 -3.01 3.08 12.59
N PRO A 376 -1.78 2.53 12.49
CA PRO A 376 -1.24 1.68 13.55
C PRO A 376 -1.04 2.36 14.89
N GLU A 377 -0.67 3.66 14.90
CA GLU A 377 -0.37 4.42 16.10
C GLU A 377 -1.60 4.69 16.97
N ILE A 378 -2.81 4.66 16.39
CA ILE A 378 -4.06 4.89 17.16
C ILE A 378 -4.56 3.67 17.93
N PHE A 379 -3.98 2.48 17.72
CA PHE A 379 -4.41 1.25 18.39
C PHE A 379 -3.47 0.83 19.52
N PRO A 380 -4.02 0.36 20.68
CA PRO A 380 -3.24 -0.26 21.72
C PRO A 380 -2.44 -1.47 21.24
N ASN A 381 -1.27 -1.70 21.84
CA ASN A 381 -0.36 -2.78 21.43
C ASN A 381 -0.97 -4.18 21.49
N ASP A 382 -1.82 -4.42 22.51
CA ASP A 382 -2.43 -5.72 22.79
C ASP A 382 -3.46 -6.17 21.73
N VAL A 383 -4.02 -5.24 20.96
CA VAL A 383 -5.03 -5.53 19.91
C VAL A 383 -4.64 -5.02 18.53
N ARG A 384 -3.50 -4.31 18.40
CA ARG A 384 -3.09 -3.60 17.17
C ARG A 384 -3.14 -4.48 15.91
N GLY A 385 -2.61 -5.69 15.98
CA GLY A 385 -2.55 -6.59 14.82
C GLY A 385 -3.94 -6.91 14.26
N ILE A 386 -4.89 -7.28 15.13
CA ILE A 386 -6.28 -7.56 14.71
C ILE A 386 -7.00 -6.26 14.34
N ALA A 387 -6.78 -5.19 15.10
CA ALA A 387 -7.45 -3.91 14.87
C ALA A 387 -7.09 -3.30 13.51
N MET A 388 -5.84 -3.44 13.07
CA MET A 388 -5.38 -3.00 11.74
C MET A 388 -6.08 -3.70 10.57
N THR A 389 -6.52 -4.94 10.77
CA THR A 389 -7.19 -5.70 9.70
C THR A 389 -8.45 -5.00 9.22
N VAL A 390 -9.21 -4.38 10.12
CA VAL A 390 -10.50 -3.73 9.79
C VAL A 390 -10.33 -2.52 8.88
N PRO A 391 -9.52 -1.49 9.20
CA PRO A 391 -9.28 -0.36 8.30
C PRO A 391 -8.68 -0.78 6.96
N VAL A 392 -7.76 -1.76 6.94
CA VAL A 392 -7.13 -2.24 5.70
C VAL A 392 -8.15 -2.92 4.78
N LEU A 393 -9.01 -3.78 5.31
CA LEU A 393 -10.08 -4.40 4.51
C LEU A 393 -11.07 -3.37 3.98
N ILE A 394 -11.49 -2.43 4.83
CA ILE A 394 -12.39 -1.33 4.44
C ILE A 394 -11.76 -0.47 3.34
N GLN A 395 -10.46 -0.18 3.46
CA GLN A 395 -9.71 0.56 2.45
C GLN A 395 -9.73 -0.15 1.08
N TRP A 396 -9.47 -1.46 1.06
CA TRP A 396 -9.50 -2.23 -0.20
C TRP A 396 -10.89 -2.26 -0.82
N VAL A 397 -11.95 -2.45 0.00
CA VAL A 397 -13.35 -2.42 -0.47
C VAL A 397 -13.69 -1.04 -1.02
N ALA A 398 -13.39 0.03 -0.29
CA ALA A 398 -13.65 1.40 -0.72
C ALA A 398 -12.91 1.71 -2.03
N ASN A 399 -11.62 1.32 -2.13
CA ASN A 399 -10.83 1.48 -3.35
C ASN A 399 -11.47 0.77 -4.53
N ALA A 400 -11.82 -0.52 -4.38
CA ALA A 400 -12.43 -1.30 -5.44
C ALA A 400 -13.73 -0.68 -5.96
N LEU A 401 -14.58 -0.19 -5.05
CA LEU A 401 -15.84 0.45 -5.42
C LEU A 401 -15.64 1.80 -6.12
N VAL A 402 -14.73 2.63 -5.62
CA VAL A 402 -14.47 3.95 -6.22
C VAL A 402 -13.85 3.79 -7.60
N VAL A 403 -12.88 2.89 -7.76
CA VAL A 403 -12.27 2.59 -9.07
C VAL A 403 -13.27 2.00 -10.05
N LEU A 404 -14.17 1.10 -9.59
CA LEU A 404 -15.23 0.52 -10.42
C LEU A 404 -16.18 1.59 -10.97
N LEU A 405 -16.58 2.53 -10.12
CA LEU A 405 -17.63 3.51 -10.46
C LEU A 405 -17.09 4.76 -11.15
N PHE A 406 -15.79 5.00 -11.09
CA PHE A 406 -15.19 6.24 -11.60
C PHE A 406 -15.44 6.49 -13.10
N PRO A 407 -15.27 5.50 -14.04
CA PRO A 407 -15.52 5.77 -15.45
C PRO A 407 -16.95 6.20 -15.71
N TYR A 408 -17.92 5.57 -15.06
CA TYR A 408 -19.32 5.94 -15.14
C TYR A 408 -19.58 7.37 -14.61
N ALA A 409 -19.04 7.68 -13.43
CA ALA A 409 -19.17 9.02 -12.86
C ALA A 409 -18.53 10.09 -13.76
N PHE A 410 -17.35 9.80 -14.31
CA PHE A 410 -16.60 10.73 -15.15
C PHE A 410 -17.27 11.02 -16.49
N HIS A 411 -17.85 10.02 -17.14
CA HIS A 411 -18.49 10.15 -18.46
C HIS A 411 -19.96 10.51 -18.37
N VAL A 412 -20.76 9.86 -17.48
CA VAL A 412 -22.22 10.02 -17.44
C VAL A 412 -22.63 11.19 -16.54
N LEU A 413 -22.05 11.29 -15.32
CA LEU A 413 -22.35 12.40 -14.41
C LEU A 413 -21.55 13.66 -14.76
N GLY A 414 -20.48 13.48 -15.53
CA GLY A 414 -19.65 14.55 -16.07
C GLY A 414 -18.45 14.90 -15.18
N LYS A 415 -17.42 15.47 -15.84
CA LYS A 415 -16.14 15.85 -15.22
C LYS A 415 -16.32 16.84 -14.05
N GLY A 416 -17.18 17.84 -14.23
CA GLY A 416 -17.44 18.85 -13.20
C GLY A 416 -18.01 18.24 -11.92
N PHE A 417 -19.01 17.36 -12.03
CA PHE A 417 -19.55 16.63 -10.88
C PHE A 417 -18.47 15.77 -10.20
N THR A 418 -17.71 15.02 -11.00
CA THR A 418 -16.68 14.11 -10.48
C THR A 418 -15.62 14.86 -9.69
N PHE A 419 -15.04 15.94 -10.24
CA PHE A 419 -14.02 16.71 -9.51
C PHE A 419 -14.57 17.44 -8.30
N THR A 420 -15.82 17.93 -8.35
CA THR A 420 -16.49 18.51 -7.17
C THR A 420 -16.68 17.48 -6.06
N PHE A 421 -17.14 16.28 -6.40
CA PHE A 421 -17.30 15.20 -5.42
C PHE A 421 -15.98 14.85 -4.76
N LEU A 422 -14.90 14.62 -5.54
CA LEU A 422 -13.58 14.31 -5.01
C LEU A 422 -13.02 15.45 -4.14
N MET A 423 -13.25 16.71 -4.54
CA MET A 423 -12.88 17.90 -3.77
C MET A 423 -13.56 17.92 -2.41
N LEU A 424 -14.89 17.71 -2.39
CA LEU A 424 -15.65 17.69 -1.15
C LEU A 424 -15.21 16.54 -0.23
N MET A 425 -14.88 15.38 -0.80
CA MET A 425 -14.36 14.24 -0.02
C MET A 425 -12.95 14.51 0.52
N SER A 426 -12.09 15.21 -0.23
CA SER A 426 -10.78 15.65 0.26
C SER A 426 -10.92 16.66 1.42
N LEU A 427 -11.85 17.60 1.33
CA LEU A 427 -12.15 18.52 2.43
C LEU A 427 -12.74 17.77 3.65
N ALA A 428 -13.67 16.85 3.41
CA ALA A 428 -14.26 16.03 4.47
C ALA A 428 -13.19 15.22 5.20
N GLN A 429 -12.19 14.69 4.48
CA GLN A 429 -11.03 14.00 5.03
C GLN A 429 -10.20 14.91 5.96
N GLY A 430 -9.93 16.16 5.55
CA GLY A 430 -9.23 17.13 6.37
C GLY A 430 -10.01 17.50 7.63
N VAL A 431 -11.33 17.77 7.50
CA VAL A 431 -12.23 18.07 8.62
C VAL A 431 -12.33 16.87 9.57
N PHE A 432 -12.46 15.66 9.03
CA PHE A 432 -12.51 14.43 9.82
C PHE A 432 -11.22 14.25 10.64
N THR A 433 -10.07 14.45 10.00
CA THR A 433 -8.77 14.36 10.67
C THR A 433 -8.63 15.44 11.76
N LEU A 434 -9.04 16.67 11.47
CA LEU A 434 -9.01 17.77 12.45
C LEU A 434 -9.85 17.44 13.69
N ARG A 435 -11.03 16.88 13.52
CA ARG A 435 -12.03 16.70 14.58
C ARG A 435 -11.88 15.38 15.34
N PHE A 436 -11.48 14.31 14.69
CA PHE A 436 -11.54 12.96 15.26
C PHE A 436 -10.15 12.32 15.47
N MET A 437 -9.11 12.74 14.77
CA MET A 437 -7.79 12.11 14.89
C MET A 437 -6.93 12.82 15.93
N PRO A 438 -6.28 12.08 16.85
CA PRO A 438 -5.26 12.65 17.73
C PRO A 438 -3.97 12.95 16.95
N GLU A 439 -3.17 13.90 17.44
CA GLU A 439 -1.75 13.97 17.04
C GLU A 439 -1.00 12.87 17.79
N THR A 440 -0.24 12.08 17.04
CA THR A 440 0.49 10.93 17.58
C THR A 440 1.99 11.16 17.73
N LYS A 441 2.52 12.24 17.11
CA LYS A 441 3.94 12.58 17.19
C LYS A 441 4.39 12.77 18.64
N ASN A 442 5.47 12.07 19.01
CA ASN A 442 6.08 12.13 20.36
C ASN A 442 5.13 11.78 21.51
N LYS A 443 3.99 11.12 21.23
CA LYS A 443 3.08 10.65 22.29
C LYS A 443 3.31 9.19 22.59
N ARG A 444 3.19 8.85 23.88
CA ARG A 444 3.17 7.45 24.32
C ARG A 444 1.84 6.81 23.95
N LEU A 445 1.86 5.50 23.74
CA LEU A 445 0.64 4.76 23.38
C LEU A 445 -0.45 4.84 24.44
N GLU A 446 -0.05 4.90 25.71
CA GLU A 446 -0.95 5.06 26.85
C GLU A 446 -1.70 6.42 26.81
N GLU A 447 -1.04 7.47 26.33
CA GLU A 447 -1.67 8.79 26.14
C GLU A 447 -2.69 8.77 25.02
N ILE A 448 -2.41 8.02 23.94
CA ILE A 448 -3.33 7.85 22.82
C ILE A 448 -4.54 6.99 23.25
N GLU A 449 -4.33 5.96 24.06
CA GLU A 449 -5.41 5.15 24.63
C GLU A 449 -6.28 5.98 25.59
N ALA A 450 -5.67 6.81 26.42
CA ALA A 450 -6.38 7.75 27.30
C ALA A 450 -7.22 8.75 26.50
N TYR A 451 -6.73 9.27 25.36
CA TYR A 451 -7.50 10.12 24.45
C TYR A 451 -8.80 9.43 23.99
N TRP A 452 -8.72 8.15 23.58
CA TRP A 452 -9.90 7.43 23.12
C TRP A 452 -10.88 7.08 24.22
N THR A 453 -10.43 6.91 25.46
CA THR A 453 -11.29 6.69 26.64
C THR A 453 -11.96 7.98 27.10
N ALA A 454 -11.23 9.09 27.13
CA ALA A 454 -11.72 10.40 27.58
C ALA A 454 -12.69 11.07 26.58
N PHE A 455 -12.74 10.67 25.33
CA PHE A 455 -13.54 11.27 24.24
C PHE A 455 -15.06 11.32 24.54
N LYS A 456 -15.54 10.72 25.63
CA LYS A 456 -16.94 10.71 26.08
C LYS A 456 -17.32 11.89 27.00
N GLN A 457 -16.34 12.64 27.54
CA GLN A 457 -16.60 13.67 28.56
C GLN A 457 -16.84 15.08 28.00
N HIS A 458 -16.67 15.28 26.69
CA HIS A 458 -16.76 16.62 26.06
C HIS A 458 -17.83 16.72 24.96
N ARG A 459 -18.89 15.91 25.06
CA ARG A 459 -20.12 16.09 24.27
C ARG A 459 -21.34 16.29 25.13
#